data_6845dd177e1e8403b5e1cef840639c6a
#
_entry.id   6845dd177e1e8403b5e1cef840639c6a
#
_cell.length_a   1.000
_cell.length_b   1.000
_cell.length_c   1.000
_cell.angle_alpha   90.00
_cell.angle_beta   90.00
_cell.angle_gamma   90.00
#
_symmetry.space_group_name_H-M   'P 1'
#
loop_
_entity.id
_entity.type
_entity.pdbx_description
1 polymer ?
#
loop_
_entity_poly.entity_id
_entity_poly.type
_entity_poly.pdbx_seq_one_letter_code
_entity_poly.pdbx_strand_id
1 'polypeptide(L)'
;MSTKELQKLEIIQNVCDKRIRQIDASKILNLSRRHIQRLVNQYRQFGANGLISKKRTKPSNRQFNATLKKQVIDLIQTHYFDFGPTLATEKLSEIHCIRLSTETIRKWMISVKLWKPKVKKRRKIYQPRARRDCIGELIQLDGSPHDWFEGRADKCTLLVFIDDATSAIMHLYFCDSESTFSYMAATKQYIQQHGKPVALYTDKHGVFRVNHASNEDRNKLTQYGRALKELNIELICANTPQAKGRVERANLTLQDRLVKEMRLAGINGIEEANEWLSSFIDNYNKGFAKPAKRQLNVHRPIYETPQELYDIFSWQTSRKVTKSLTLQYDKVMYLLEKTIENEHLVGRSIMIHDYPDGQIDFKHLGQSLGYSIFDKLERINQGEIVENKRLDAVLRFAMVEQERLESEGLRERSRSDTPRRQEQRRQSRMNPVMYDQTK
;
A
#
# COMPACT_ATOMS: atom_id res chain seq x y z
N MET A 1 -20.42 41.72 -23.28
CA MET A 1 -19.30 42.54 -22.75
C MET A 1 -18.84 41.99 -21.41
N SER A 2 -17.57 42.14 -21.05
CA SER A 2 -17.08 41.82 -19.68
C SER A 2 -17.33 42.99 -18.76
N THR A 3 -17.32 42.75 -17.42
CA THR A 3 -17.47 43.85 -16.42
C THR A 3 -16.52 45.01 -16.66
N LYS A 4 -15.26 44.74 -17.06
CA LYS A 4 -14.28 45.78 -17.42
C LYS A 4 -14.63 46.50 -18.70
N GLU A 5 -15.28 45.87 -19.65
CA GLU A 5 -15.74 46.52 -20.90
C GLU A 5 -16.98 47.38 -20.64
N LEU A 6 -17.87 46.96 -19.77
CA LEU A 6 -19.02 47.76 -19.33
C LEU A 6 -18.57 49.02 -18.59
N GLN A 7 -17.62 48.90 -17.68
CA GLN A 7 -17.04 50.06 -17.00
C GLN A 7 -16.35 51.03 -17.96
N LYS A 8 -15.62 50.50 -18.96
CA LYS A 8 -15.04 51.32 -20.02
C LYS A 8 -16.12 52.04 -20.86
N LEU A 9 -17.21 51.31 -21.18
CA LEU A 9 -18.30 51.86 -21.95
C LEU A 9 -18.91 53.11 -21.26
N GLU A 10 -19.25 52.94 -19.96
CA GLU A 10 -19.83 53.99 -19.14
C GLU A 10 -18.94 55.26 -19.10
N ILE A 11 -17.65 55.11 -18.85
CA ILE A 11 -16.71 56.23 -18.76
C ILE A 11 -16.49 56.89 -20.13
N ILE A 12 -16.35 56.10 -21.21
CA ILE A 12 -16.17 56.63 -22.56
C ILE A 12 -17.43 57.36 -23.04
N GLN A 13 -18.61 56.86 -22.66
CA GLN A 13 -19.89 57.50 -22.92
C GLN A 13 -19.95 58.90 -22.24
N ASN A 14 -19.60 58.97 -20.95
CA ASN A 14 -19.52 60.21 -20.21
C ASN A 14 -18.49 61.20 -20.81
N VAL A 15 -17.41 60.74 -21.43
CA VAL A 15 -16.45 61.53 -22.15
C VAL A 15 -17.08 62.12 -23.45
N CYS A 16 -17.82 61.26 -24.18
CA CYS A 16 -18.51 61.73 -25.43
C CYS A 16 -19.59 62.74 -25.15
N ASP A 17 -20.32 62.60 -24.03
CA ASP A 17 -21.36 63.50 -23.53
C ASP A 17 -20.78 64.75 -22.86
N LYS A 18 -19.44 64.95 -22.91
CA LYS A 18 -18.72 66.04 -22.29
C LYS A 18 -18.89 66.21 -20.77
N ARG A 19 -19.34 65.17 -20.08
CA ARG A 19 -19.49 65.12 -18.60
C ARG A 19 -18.15 64.97 -17.90
N ILE A 20 -17.20 64.23 -18.50
CA ILE A 20 -15.86 64.02 -17.98
C ILE A 20 -14.81 64.38 -19.02
N ARG A 21 -13.68 64.96 -18.59
CA ARG A 21 -12.56 65.25 -19.49
C ARG A 21 -11.75 63.97 -19.78
N GLN A 22 -11.11 63.94 -20.97
CA GLN A 22 -10.28 62.77 -21.34
C GLN A 22 -9.12 62.50 -20.36
N ILE A 23 -8.61 63.55 -19.69
CA ILE A 23 -7.57 63.43 -18.67
C ILE A 23 -8.10 62.72 -17.44
N ASP A 24 -9.32 62.98 -16.99
CA ASP A 24 -9.92 62.38 -15.82
C ASP A 24 -10.31 60.94 -16.14
N ALA A 25 -10.85 60.67 -17.32
CA ALA A 25 -11.10 59.31 -17.81
C ALA A 25 -9.81 58.47 -17.89
N SER A 26 -8.67 59.10 -18.23
CA SER A 26 -7.36 58.40 -18.27
C SER A 26 -6.91 57.96 -16.87
N LYS A 27 -7.17 58.77 -15.86
CA LYS A 27 -6.88 58.44 -14.45
C LYS A 27 -7.81 57.34 -13.95
N ILE A 28 -9.11 57.45 -14.19
CA ILE A 28 -10.12 56.46 -13.73
C ILE A 28 -9.87 55.09 -14.35
N LEU A 29 -9.58 55.01 -15.66
CA LEU A 29 -9.32 53.77 -16.38
C LEU A 29 -7.87 53.27 -16.29
N ASN A 30 -6.99 54.09 -15.72
CA ASN A 30 -5.53 53.84 -15.69
C ASN A 30 -4.98 53.57 -17.10
N LEU A 31 -5.36 54.41 -18.07
CA LEU A 31 -4.96 54.35 -19.48
C LEU A 31 -4.33 55.68 -19.93
N SER A 32 -3.45 55.65 -20.95
CA SER A 32 -2.91 56.86 -21.50
C SER A 32 -4.00 57.71 -22.19
N ARG A 33 -3.86 59.06 -22.18
CA ARG A 33 -4.77 59.98 -22.86
C ARG A 33 -4.97 59.64 -24.35
N ARG A 34 -3.87 59.21 -25.02
CA ARG A 34 -3.94 58.76 -26.43
C ARG A 34 -4.79 57.48 -26.59
N HIS A 35 -4.79 56.60 -25.60
CA HIS A 35 -5.65 55.41 -25.62
C HIS A 35 -7.13 55.80 -25.41
N ILE A 36 -7.42 56.70 -24.49
CA ILE A 36 -8.79 57.25 -24.31
C ILE A 36 -9.29 57.91 -25.61
N GLN A 37 -8.49 58.69 -26.24
CA GLN A 37 -8.84 59.32 -27.55
C GLN A 37 -9.20 58.24 -28.58
N ARG A 38 -8.42 57.14 -28.65
CA ARG A 38 -8.71 56.03 -29.56
C ARG A 38 -10.04 55.38 -29.23
N LEU A 39 -10.31 55.12 -27.94
CA LEU A 39 -11.56 54.49 -27.47
C LEU A 39 -12.77 55.41 -27.77
N VAL A 40 -12.65 56.73 -27.59
CA VAL A 40 -13.69 57.68 -27.92
C VAL A 40 -13.97 57.68 -29.45
N ASN A 41 -12.95 57.65 -30.28
CA ASN A 41 -13.14 57.60 -31.75
C ASN A 41 -13.80 56.25 -32.16
N GLN A 42 -13.38 55.09 -31.52
CA GLN A 42 -14.00 53.82 -31.78
C GLN A 42 -15.47 53.78 -31.33
N TYR A 43 -15.78 54.40 -30.18
CA TYR A 43 -17.17 54.49 -29.71
C TYR A 43 -18.04 55.38 -30.64
N ARG A 44 -17.52 56.49 -31.08
CA ARG A 44 -18.23 57.37 -32.05
C ARG A 44 -18.52 56.69 -33.39
N GLN A 45 -17.58 55.83 -33.83
CA GLN A 45 -17.69 55.16 -35.13
C GLN A 45 -18.54 53.90 -35.08
N PHE A 46 -18.44 53.12 -34.00
CA PHE A 46 -19.02 51.77 -33.92
C PHE A 46 -19.93 51.55 -32.68
N GLY A 47 -20.23 52.61 -31.94
CA GLY A 47 -20.99 52.52 -30.70
C GLY A 47 -20.33 51.61 -29.64
N ALA A 48 -21.14 51.01 -28.80
CA ALA A 48 -20.70 50.08 -27.77
C ALA A 48 -19.88 48.89 -28.33
N ASN A 49 -20.15 48.47 -29.55
CA ASN A 49 -19.43 47.35 -30.19
C ASN A 49 -17.96 47.74 -30.49
N GLY A 50 -17.63 48.99 -30.67
CA GLY A 50 -16.26 49.46 -30.87
C GLY A 50 -15.35 49.27 -29.66
N LEU A 51 -15.93 49.13 -28.46
CA LEU A 51 -15.19 48.96 -27.21
C LEU A 51 -15.01 47.47 -26.84
N ILE A 52 -15.63 46.54 -27.55
CA ILE A 52 -15.46 45.10 -27.36
C ILE A 52 -14.06 44.69 -27.82
N SER A 53 -13.39 43.91 -27.02
CA SER A 53 -12.06 43.39 -27.35
C SER A 53 -12.09 42.55 -28.63
N LYS A 54 -11.40 42.99 -29.67
CA LYS A 54 -11.22 42.26 -30.94
C LYS A 54 -10.47 40.94 -30.81
N LYS A 55 -9.88 40.68 -29.62
CA LYS A 55 -9.18 39.41 -29.33
C LYS A 55 -10.12 38.30 -28.89
N ARG A 56 -11.38 38.61 -28.57
CA ARG A 56 -12.33 37.62 -27.97
C ARG A 56 -12.62 36.42 -28.85
N THR A 57 -12.68 36.60 -30.17
CA THR A 57 -12.99 35.54 -31.14
C THR A 57 -11.77 35.02 -31.90
N LYS A 58 -10.61 35.66 -31.70
CA LYS A 58 -9.39 35.27 -32.42
C LYS A 58 -8.60 34.25 -31.58
N PRO A 59 -8.14 33.13 -32.17
CA PRO A 59 -7.26 32.20 -31.51
C PRO A 59 -5.96 32.91 -31.07
N SER A 60 -5.39 32.48 -29.96
CA SER A 60 -4.11 32.99 -29.48
C SER A 60 -2.99 32.62 -30.46
N ASN A 61 -2.03 33.52 -30.68
CA ASN A 61 -0.81 33.25 -31.46
C ASN A 61 0.01 32.07 -30.90
N ARG A 62 -0.26 31.66 -29.65
CA ARG A 62 0.36 30.50 -28.98
C ARG A 62 -0.55 29.27 -29.03
N GLN A 63 -1.56 29.21 -29.88
CA GLN A 63 -2.42 28.08 -30.03
C GLN A 63 -1.67 26.95 -30.74
N PHE A 64 -1.72 25.77 -30.18
CA PHE A 64 -1.17 24.55 -30.82
C PHE A 64 -1.96 24.22 -32.10
N ASN A 65 -1.31 23.54 -33.05
CA ASN A 65 -1.92 23.09 -34.29
C ASN A 65 -3.09 22.13 -33.99
N ALA A 66 -4.16 22.29 -34.77
CA ALA A 66 -5.34 21.43 -34.66
C ALA A 66 -5.01 19.94 -34.93
N THR A 67 -4.06 19.66 -35.81
CA THR A 67 -3.57 18.30 -36.09
C THR A 67 -2.93 17.66 -34.87
N LEU A 68 -2.05 18.39 -34.16
CA LEU A 68 -1.44 17.92 -32.93
C LEU A 68 -2.49 17.67 -31.83
N LYS A 69 -3.47 18.58 -31.71
CA LYS A 69 -4.57 18.40 -30.75
C LYS A 69 -5.34 17.12 -31.04
N LYS A 70 -5.67 16.86 -32.32
CA LYS A 70 -6.39 15.64 -32.72
C LYS A 70 -5.57 14.40 -32.40
N GLN A 71 -4.31 14.37 -32.81
CA GLN A 71 -3.40 13.24 -32.53
C GLN A 71 -3.30 12.93 -31.03
N VAL A 72 -3.15 13.94 -30.18
CA VAL A 72 -3.08 13.76 -28.72
C VAL A 72 -4.39 13.24 -28.16
N ILE A 73 -5.52 13.75 -28.61
CA ILE A 73 -6.84 13.25 -28.16
C ILE A 73 -7.05 11.80 -28.58
N ASP A 74 -6.69 11.43 -29.80
CA ASP A 74 -6.80 10.06 -30.30
C ASP A 74 -5.93 9.10 -29.47
N LEU A 75 -4.68 9.49 -29.13
CA LEU A 75 -3.81 8.70 -28.25
C LEU A 75 -4.40 8.54 -26.86
N ILE A 76 -4.97 9.61 -26.28
CA ILE A 76 -5.59 9.54 -24.95
C ILE A 76 -6.82 8.63 -24.99
N GLN A 77 -7.65 8.70 -26.02
CA GLN A 77 -8.84 7.86 -26.14
C GLN A 77 -8.48 6.38 -26.31
N THR A 78 -7.43 6.07 -27.04
CA THR A 78 -7.03 4.69 -27.33
C THR A 78 -6.30 4.03 -26.17
N HIS A 79 -5.37 4.75 -25.52
CA HIS A 79 -4.46 4.14 -24.54
C HIS A 79 -4.64 4.63 -23.10
N TYR A 80 -5.23 5.83 -22.91
CA TYR A 80 -5.26 6.54 -21.62
C TYR A 80 -6.65 7.08 -21.27
N PHE A 81 -7.71 6.40 -21.70
CA PHE A 81 -9.11 6.92 -21.61
C PHE A 81 -9.54 7.25 -20.16
N ASP A 82 -9.03 6.54 -19.17
CA ASP A 82 -9.32 6.67 -17.73
C ASP A 82 -8.25 7.45 -16.97
N PHE A 83 -7.20 7.93 -17.65
CA PHE A 83 -6.13 8.66 -17.00
C PHE A 83 -6.55 10.09 -16.65
N GLY A 84 -6.07 10.54 -15.46
CA GLY A 84 -6.15 11.97 -15.16
C GLY A 84 -5.19 12.79 -16.01
N PRO A 85 -5.45 14.11 -16.20
CA PRO A 85 -4.63 14.97 -17.08
C PRO A 85 -3.13 14.96 -16.73
N THR A 86 -2.77 14.80 -15.46
CA THR A 86 -1.37 14.78 -15.02
C THR A 86 -0.67 13.52 -15.52
N LEU A 87 -1.23 12.34 -15.22
CA LEU A 87 -0.65 11.07 -15.64
C LEU A 87 -0.64 10.94 -17.17
N ALA A 88 -1.71 11.37 -17.84
CA ALA A 88 -1.76 11.40 -19.31
C ALA A 88 -0.65 12.27 -19.90
N THR A 89 -0.36 13.46 -19.31
CA THR A 89 0.73 14.32 -19.75
C THR A 89 2.10 13.68 -19.60
N GLU A 90 2.33 13.00 -18.49
CA GLU A 90 3.57 12.28 -18.22
C GLU A 90 3.78 11.17 -19.25
N LYS A 91 2.77 10.32 -19.48
CA LYS A 91 2.88 9.21 -20.43
C LYS A 91 2.99 9.66 -21.90
N LEU A 92 2.32 10.76 -22.27
CA LEU A 92 2.53 11.38 -23.58
C LEU A 92 3.97 11.85 -23.76
N SER A 93 4.59 12.39 -22.73
CA SER A 93 6.00 12.82 -22.77
C SER A 93 6.98 11.65 -22.77
N GLU A 94 6.74 10.63 -21.95
CA GLU A 94 7.61 9.46 -21.76
C GLU A 94 7.59 8.52 -22.96
N ILE A 95 6.38 8.16 -23.43
CA ILE A 95 6.19 7.10 -24.44
C ILE A 95 6.10 7.69 -25.85
N HIS A 96 5.43 8.83 -26.01
CA HIS A 96 5.16 9.42 -27.33
C HIS A 96 6.02 10.63 -27.64
N CYS A 97 6.94 11.04 -26.74
CA CYS A 97 7.80 12.21 -26.88
C CYS A 97 7.03 13.53 -27.11
N ILE A 98 5.76 13.61 -26.72
CA ILE A 98 4.89 14.80 -26.88
C ILE A 98 4.94 15.61 -25.58
N ARG A 99 5.66 16.73 -25.59
CA ARG A 99 5.79 17.63 -24.44
C ARG A 99 4.75 18.75 -24.47
N LEU A 100 3.76 18.66 -23.59
CA LEU A 100 2.69 19.65 -23.41
C LEU A 100 2.50 19.96 -21.92
N SER A 101 1.90 21.11 -21.61
CA SER A 101 1.56 21.37 -20.22
C SER A 101 0.33 20.57 -19.80
N THR A 102 0.30 20.13 -18.54
CA THR A 102 -0.86 19.43 -17.94
C THR A 102 -2.15 20.24 -18.09
N GLU A 103 -2.07 21.57 -18.01
CA GLU A 103 -3.23 22.44 -18.17
C GLU A 103 -3.76 22.44 -19.61
N THR A 104 -2.88 22.31 -20.62
CA THR A 104 -3.28 22.18 -22.03
C THR A 104 -4.03 20.86 -22.23
N ILE A 105 -3.46 19.76 -21.77
CA ILE A 105 -4.10 18.43 -21.83
C ILE A 105 -5.42 18.46 -21.11
N ARG A 106 -5.49 19.01 -19.89
CA ARG A 106 -6.72 19.11 -19.10
C ARG A 106 -7.83 19.84 -19.87
N LYS A 107 -7.51 20.97 -20.50
CA LYS A 107 -8.49 21.74 -21.29
C LYS A 107 -8.96 20.95 -22.53
N TRP A 108 -8.06 20.24 -23.19
CA TRP A 108 -8.42 19.45 -24.35
C TRP A 108 -9.31 18.25 -23.93
N MET A 109 -8.96 17.55 -22.88
CA MET A 109 -9.78 16.45 -22.34
C MET A 109 -11.18 16.92 -21.92
N ILE A 110 -11.30 18.10 -21.30
CA ILE A 110 -12.60 18.70 -20.97
C ILE A 110 -13.39 19.02 -22.23
N SER A 111 -12.75 19.58 -23.28
CA SER A 111 -13.42 19.96 -24.50
C SER A 111 -14.07 18.79 -25.26
N VAL A 112 -13.51 17.57 -25.07
CA VAL A 112 -14.02 16.33 -25.67
C VAL A 112 -14.72 15.42 -24.64
N LYS A 113 -15.04 15.94 -23.45
CA LYS A 113 -15.74 15.24 -22.35
C LYS A 113 -15.02 14.02 -21.77
N LEU A 114 -13.73 13.83 -22.02
CA LEU A 114 -12.89 12.77 -21.42
C LEU A 114 -12.57 13.05 -19.95
N TRP A 115 -12.61 14.32 -19.54
CA TRP A 115 -12.33 14.71 -18.16
C TRP A 115 -13.37 15.67 -17.63
N LYS A 116 -13.87 15.40 -16.41
CA LYS A 116 -14.76 16.30 -15.69
C LYS A 116 -14.02 16.87 -14.47
N PRO A 117 -13.96 18.21 -14.29
CA PRO A 117 -13.36 18.79 -13.10
C PRO A 117 -14.11 18.35 -11.84
N LYS A 118 -13.36 17.88 -10.82
CA LYS A 118 -13.96 17.54 -9.53
C LYS A 118 -14.52 18.83 -8.89
N VAL A 119 -15.77 18.78 -8.43
CA VAL A 119 -16.39 19.87 -7.66
C VAL A 119 -15.58 20.06 -6.37
N LYS A 120 -15.20 21.31 -6.08
CA LYS A 120 -14.48 21.62 -4.83
C LYS A 120 -15.42 21.39 -3.64
N LYS A 121 -15.18 20.32 -2.89
CA LYS A 121 -15.85 20.10 -1.59
C LYS A 121 -15.41 21.21 -0.61
N ARG A 122 -16.29 21.62 0.31
CA ARG A 122 -15.90 22.52 1.42
C ARG A 122 -14.67 21.92 2.13
N ARG A 123 -13.63 22.73 2.27
CA ARG A 123 -12.40 22.29 2.96
C ARG A 123 -12.72 22.10 4.44
N LYS A 124 -12.51 20.89 4.94
CA LYS A 124 -12.45 20.69 6.39
C LYS A 124 -11.12 21.29 6.87
N ILE A 125 -11.19 22.07 7.94
CA ILE A 125 -9.99 22.68 8.53
C ILE A 125 -9.39 21.63 9.48
N TYR A 126 -8.16 21.22 9.19
CA TYR A 126 -7.39 20.32 10.05
C TYR A 126 -6.11 21.02 10.48
N GLN A 127 -5.72 20.86 11.74
CA GLN A 127 -4.40 21.30 12.18
C GLN A 127 -3.34 20.38 11.60
N PRO A 128 -2.34 20.92 10.86
CA PRO A 128 -1.30 20.11 10.28
C PRO A 128 -0.33 19.60 11.37
N ARG A 129 -0.03 18.31 11.37
CA ARG A 129 1.07 17.76 12.16
C ARG A 129 2.41 18.12 11.49
N ALA A 130 3.37 18.61 12.26
CA ALA A 130 4.72 18.84 11.78
C ALA A 130 5.33 17.56 11.20
N ARG A 131 6.18 17.72 10.18
CA ARG A 131 6.98 16.62 9.64
C ARG A 131 8.16 16.33 10.58
N ARG A 132 8.66 15.11 10.53
CA ARG A 132 9.96 14.80 11.10
C ARG A 132 11.06 15.52 10.31
N ASP A 133 12.18 15.75 10.94
CA ASP A 133 13.26 16.53 10.35
C ASP A 133 14.15 15.71 9.43
N CYS A 134 14.36 14.42 9.75
CA CYS A 134 15.32 13.54 9.10
C CYS A 134 14.67 12.35 8.42
N ILE A 135 15.31 11.83 7.36
CA ILE A 135 14.90 10.59 6.68
C ILE A 135 15.13 9.40 7.61
N GLY A 136 14.16 8.48 7.69
CA GLY A 136 14.26 7.27 8.52
C GLY A 136 13.92 7.50 9.99
N GLU A 137 13.59 8.74 10.41
CA GLU A 137 13.18 9.03 11.78
C GLU A 137 11.80 8.44 12.10
N LEU A 138 10.87 8.49 11.15
CA LEU A 138 9.53 7.93 11.28
C LEU A 138 9.02 7.45 9.93
N ILE A 139 8.74 6.18 9.83
CA ILE A 139 8.12 5.58 8.64
C ILE A 139 6.66 5.27 8.94
N GLN A 140 5.76 5.84 8.15
CA GLN A 140 4.33 5.51 8.21
C GLN A 140 4.08 4.25 7.41
N LEU A 141 3.44 3.27 8.06
CA LEU A 141 3.10 1.97 7.48
C LEU A 141 1.58 1.80 7.46
N ASP A 142 1.05 1.39 6.32
CA ASP A 142 -0.38 1.16 6.12
C ASP A 142 -0.64 0.07 5.11
N GLY A 143 -1.72 -0.69 5.28
CA GLY A 143 -2.25 -1.60 4.28
C GLY A 143 -3.32 -0.91 3.44
N SER A 144 -3.34 -1.19 2.16
CA SER A 144 -4.31 -0.64 1.21
C SER A 144 -4.95 -1.79 0.41
N PRO A 145 -6.04 -2.40 0.90
CA PRO A 145 -6.79 -3.39 0.13
C PRO A 145 -7.50 -2.72 -1.05
N HIS A 146 -7.33 -3.27 -2.24
CA HIS A 146 -7.92 -2.73 -3.45
C HIS A 146 -7.94 -3.77 -4.57
N ASP A 147 -8.71 -3.53 -5.63
CA ASP A 147 -8.59 -4.27 -6.89
C ASP A 147 -7.42 -3.69 -7.71
N TRP A 148 -6.19 -4.06 -7.30
CA TRP A 148 -4.98 -3.51 -7.86
C TRP A 148 -4.73 -3.93 -9.31
N PHE A 149 -5.29 -5.06 -9.71
CA PHE A 149 -5.12 -5.64 -11.04
C PHE A 149 -6.32 -5.48 -11.95
N GLU A 150 -7.39 -4.78 -11.53
CA GLU A 150 -8.59 -4.52 -12.34
C GLU A 150 -9.20 -5.83 -12.89
N GLY A 151 -9.32 -6.86 -12.07
CA GLY A 151 -9.85 -8.17 -12.44
C GLY A 151 -8.88 -9.07 -13.22
N ARG A 152 -7.64 -8.66 -13.47
CA ARG A 152 -6.59 -9.50 -14.09
C ARG A 152 -6.00 -10.52 -13.12
N ALA A 153 -6.08 -10.25 -11.82
CA ALA A 153 -5.77 -11.14 -10.72
C ALA A 153 -6.75 -10.90 -9.57
N ASP A 154 -6.66 -11.73 -8.52
CA ASP A 154 -7.48 -11.58 -7.32
C ASP A 154 -7.18 -10.26 -6.59
N LYS A 155 -8.19 -9.78 -5.84
CA LYS A 155 -8.01 -8.61 -4.98
C LYS A 155 -6.96 -8.90 -3.92
N CYS A 156 -6.08 -7.97 -3.73
CA CYS A 156 -4.96 -8.09 -2.81
C CYS A 156 -4.72 -6.80 -2.03
N THR A 157 -3.76 -6.82 -1.12
CA THR A 157 -3.39 -5.67 -0.31
C THR A 157 -2.00 -5.18 -0.67
N LEU A 158 -1.84 -3.88 -0.81
CA LEU A 158 -0.56 -3.22 -0.94
C LEU A 158 -0.12 -2.68 0.43
N LEU A 159 1.00 -3.14 0.95
CA LEU A 159 1.65 -2.57 2.13
C LEU A 159 2.54 -1.40 1.70
N VAL A 160 2.35 -0.24 2.33
CA VAL A 160 2.96 1.03 1.90
C VAL A 160 3.79 1.61 3.04
N PHE A 161 5.07 1.82 2.79
CA PHE A 161 6.02 2.44 3.72
C PHE A 161 6.39 3.83 3.23
N ILE A 162 6.05 4.86 3.98
CA ILE A 162 6.30 6.25 3.60
C ILE A 162 7.11 6.96 4.67
N ASP A 163 8.17 7.61 4.25
CA ASP A 163 8.95 8.47 5.13
C ASP A 163 8.17 9.74 5.50
N ASP A 164 8.08 10.02 6.80
CA ASP A 164 7.32 11.16 7.32
C ASP A 164 7.96 12.50 6.96
N ALA A 165 9.28 12.57 6.91
CA ALA A 165 10.01 13.79 6.61
C ALA A 165 9.83 14.20 5.14
N THR A 166 9.97 13.28 4.22
CA THR A 166 10.03 13.54 2.78
C THR A 166 8.74 13.23 2.04
N SER A 167 7.86 12.40 2.59
CA SER A 167 6.75 11.75 1.89
C SER A 167 7.21 10.86 0.72
N ALA A 168 8.49 10.46 0.68
CA ALA A 168 8.96 9.47 -0.25
C ALA A 168 8.38 8.10 0.11
N ILE A 169 7.99 7.35 -0.90
CA ILE A 169 7.72 5.92 -0.75
C ILE A 169 9.07 5.24 -0.58
N MET A 170 9.25 4.59 0.57
CA MET A 170 10.48 3.88 0.87
C MET A 170 10.38 2.42 0.44
N HIS A 171 9.20 1.81 0.59
CA HIS A 171 8.98 0.43 0.18
C HIS A 171 7.50 0.19 -0.12
N LEU A 172 7.23 -0.68 -1.07
CA LEU A 172 5.90 -1.19 -1.42
C LEU A 172 5.99 -2.72 -1.47
N TYR A 173 4.93 -3.37 -1.01
CA TYR A 173 4.88 -4.82 -1.05
C TYR A 173 3.43 -5.31 -1.24
N PHE A 174 3.17 -6.05 -2.30
CA PHE A 174 1.90 -6.71 -2.53
C PHE A 174 1.84 -8.04 -1.77
N CYS A 175 0.71 -8.28 -1.13
CA CYS A 175 0.38 -9.55 -0.47
C CYS A 175 -1.10 -9.86 -0.64
N ASP A 176 -1.49 -11.12 -0.51
CA ASP A 176 -2.89 -11.54 -0.63
C ASP A 176 -3.77 -10.82 0.41
N SER A 177 -3.28 -10.72 1.63
CA SER A 177 -3.99 -10.07 2.72
C SER A 177 -3.06 -9.54 3.81
N GLU A 178 -3.59 -8.64 4.63
CA GLU A 178 -2.88 -8.14 5.80
C GLU A 178 -2.76 -9.23 6.87
N SER A 179 -1.54 -9.66 7.15
CA SER A 179 -1.20 -10.64 8.17
C SER A 179 0.09 -10.26 8.88
N THR A 180 0.35 -10.88 10.03
CA THR A 180 1.61 -10.71 10.74
C THR A 180 2.80 -11.07 9.85
N PHE A 181 2.70 -12.15 9.09
CA PHE A 181 3.76 -12.59 8.19
C PHE A 181 3.97 -11.66 7.00
N SER A 182 2.88 -11.12 6.41
CA SER A 182 3.00 -10.14 5.32
C SER A 182 3.76 -8.89 5.77
N TYR A 183 3.41 -8.37 6.97
CA TYR A 183 4.11 -7.21 7.54
C TYR A 183 5.56 -7.52 7.92
N MET A 184 5.83 -8.73 8.45
CA MET A 184 7.19 -9.18 8.73
C MET A 184 8.04 -9.28 7.46
N ALA A 185 7.51 -9.90 6.40
CA ALA A 185 8.19 -10.03 5.11
C ALA A 185 8.50 -8.67 4.49
N ALA A 186 7.50 -7.78 4.41
CA ALA A 186 7.68 -6.44 3.87
C ALA A 186 8.69 -5.61 4.70
N THR A 187 8.62 -5.70 6.04
CA THR A 187 9.54 -4.97 6.92
C THR A 187 10.96 -5.51 6.81
N LYS A 188 11.15 -6.83 6.67
CA LYS A 188 12.45 -7.44 6.42
C LYS A 188 13.08 -6.89 5.15
N GLN A 189 12.32 -6.87 4.04
CA GLN A 189 12.79 -6.31 2.76
C GLN A 189 13.13 -4.81 2.89
N TYR A 190 12.25 -4.04 3.52
CA TYR A 190 12.49 -2.62 3.79
C TYR A 190 13.82 -2.40 4.54
N ILE A 191 14.04 -3.14 5.65
CA ILE A 191 15.24 -3.00 6.47
C ILE A 191 16.48 -3.39 5.66
N GLN A 192 16.41 -4.44 4.86
CA GLN A 192 17.52 -4.87 4.01
C GLN A 192 17.92 -3.82 2.97
N GLN A 193 16.95 -3.03 2.47
CA GLN A 193 17.20 -1.99 1.46
C GLN A 193 17.71 -0.68 2.09
N HIS A 194 17.18 -0.28 3.24
CA HIS A 194 17.38 1.06 3.78
C HIS A 194 18.07 1.10 5.15
N GLY A 195 18.16 -0.03 5.84
CA GLY A 195 18.55 -0.10 7.24
C GLY A 195 17.34 0.04 8.19
N LYS A 196 17.62 0.01 9.50
CA LYS A 196 16.61 0.04 10.56
C LYS A 196 16.15 1.47 10.83
N PRO A 197 14.85 1.82 10.64
CA PRO A 197 14.33 3.14 10.98
C PRO A 197 14.33 3.33 12.51
N VAL A 198 14.17 4.56 12.97
CA VAL A 198 14.04 4.83 14.40
C VAL A 198 12.69 4.36 14.89
N ALA A 199 11.61 4.70 14.17
CA ALA A 199 10.24 4.30 14.53
C ALA A 199 9.38 3.96 13.31
N LEU A 200 8.45 3.01 13.50
CA LEU A 200 7.33 2.73 12.60
C LEU A 200 6.03 3.29 13.18
N TYR A 201 5.23 3.91 12.34
CA TYR A 201 3.96 4.52 12.70
C TYR A 201 2.81 3.82 11.99
N THR A 202 1.97 3.12 12.74
CA THR A 202 0.89 2.27 12.24
C THR A 202 -0.46 2.69 12.80
N ASP A 203 -1.54 2.05 12.36
CA ASP A 203 -2.83 2.11 13.03
C ASP A 203 -2.89 1.15 14.24
N LYS A 204 -4.11 0.96 14.76
CA LYS A 204 -4.38 0.04 15.87
C LYS A 204 -4.88 -1.32 15.39
N HIS A 205 -4.48 -1.76 14.21
CA HIS A 205 -4.82 -3.09 13.70
C HIS A 205 -4.28 -4.18 14.65
N GLY A 206 -4.96 -5.34 14.69
CA GLY A 206 -4.60 -6.46 15.59
C GLY A 206 -3.18 -7.00 15.43
N VAL A 207 -2.57 -6.81 14.27
CA VAL A 207 -1.15 -7.15 14.02
C VAL A 207 -0.21 -6.31 14.88
N PHE A 208 -0.54 -5.04 15.11
CA PHE A 208 0.32 -4.08 15.80
C PHE A 208 0.01 -3.96 17.29
N ARG A 209 -1.22 -4.24 17.70
CA ARG A 209 -1.66 -4.07 19.08
C ARG A 209 -2.63 -5.15 19.52
N VAL A 210 -2.46 -5.63 20.76
CA VAL A 210 -3.46 -6.47 21.43
C VAL A 210 -4.63 -5.60 21.88
N ASN A 211 -5.80 -5.74 21.24
CA ASN A 211 -6.96 -4.86 21.46
C ASN A 211 -7.84 -5.29 22.64
N HIS A 212 -7.86 -6.58 23.01
CA HIS A 212 -8.69 -7.14 24.09
C HIS A 212 -7.80 -7.72 25.21
N ALA A 213 -6.87 -6.92 25.68
CA ALA A 213 -6.02 -7.34 26.78
C ALA A 213 -6.75 -7.19 28.12
N SER A 214 -6.78 -8.22 28.94
CA SER A 214 -7.02 -8.12 30.38
C SER A 214 -5.99 -7.17 31.01
N ASN A 215 -6.21 -6.67 32.21
CA ASN A 215 -5.27 -5.74 32.85
C ASN A 215 -3.83 -6.30 32.95
N GLU A 216 -3.68 -7.63 33.03
CA GLU A 216 -2.40 -8.33 33.05
C GLU A 216 -1.74 -8.43 31.66
N ASP A 217 -2.54 -8.40 30.59
CA ASP A 217 -2.07 -8.56 29.21
C ASP A 217 -1.69 -7.26 28.49
N ARG A 218 -1.93 -6.11 29.13
CA ARG A 218 -1.69 -4.78 28.51
C ARG A 218 -0.23 -4.55 28.05
N ASN A 219 0.71 -5.28 28.61
CA ASN A 219 2.13 -5.21 28.26
C ASN A 219 2.57 -6.33 27.29
N LYS A 220 1.66 -7.22 26.89
CA LYS A 220 2.00 -8.27 25.91
C LYS A 220 2.16 -7.65 24.52
N LEU A 221 3.31 -7.88 23.94
CA LEU A 221 3.61 -7.49 22.56
C LEU A 221 2.96 -8.47 21.59
N THR A 222 2.50 -7.97 20.45
CA THR A 222 2.18 -8.83 19.31
C THR A 222 3.46 -9.45 18.75
N GLN A 223 3.37 -10.47 17.92
CA GLN A 223 4.54 -11.07 17.28
C GLN A 223 5.33 -10.05 16.43
N TYR A 224 4.62 -9.18 15.73
CA TYR A 224 5.24 -8.09 14.99
C TYR A 224 5.92 -7.09 15.92
N GLY A 225 5.25 -6.68 17.01
CA GLY A 225 5.81 -5.77 18.02
C GLY A 225 7.04 -6.36 18.72
N ARG A 226 7.07 -7.71 18.94
CA ARG A 226 8.23 -8.43 19.47
C ARG A 226 9.42 -8.30 18.50
N ALA A 227 9.21 -8.62 17.23
CA ALA A 227 10.26 -8.55 16.20
C ALA A 227 10.87 -7.14 16.10
N LEU A 228 10.03 -6.11 16.10
CA LEU A 228 10.52 -4.72 16.09
C LEU A 228 11.29 -4.34 17.33
N LYS A 229 10.86 -4.81 18.52
CA LYS A 229 11.57 -4.56 19.78
C LYS A 229 12.96 -5.20 19.79
N GLU A 230 13.09 -6.42 19.27
CA GLU A 230 14.40 -7.10 19.14
C GLU A 230 15.34 -6.31 18.21
N LEU A 231 14.80 -5.66 17.17
CA LEU A 231 15.56 -4.79 16.26
C LEU A 231 15.77 -3.37 16.79
N ASN A 232 15.33 -3.06 18.01
CA ASN A 232 15.32 -1.72 18.59
C ASN A 232 14.58 -0.68 17.74
N ILE A 233 13.49 -1.07 17.06
CA ILE A 233 12.62 -0.19 16.31
C ILE A 233 11.40 0.13 17.15
N GLU A 234 11.11 1.41 17.35
CA GLU A 234 9.93 1.83 18.10
C GLU A 234 8.65 1.62 17.27
N LEU A 235 7.63 1.00 17.83
CA LEU A 235 6.32 0.85 17.22
C LEU A 235 5.34 1.83 17.84
N ILE A 236 4.88 2.82 17.07
CA ILE A 236 3.93 3.85 17.49
C ILE A 236 2.59 3.61 16.83
N CYS A 237 1.56 3.27 17.61
CA CYS A 237 0.20 3.12 17.10
C CYS A 237 -0.55 4.45 17.13
N ALA A 238 -1.08 4.89 15.99
CA ALA A 238 -1.83 6.13 15.84
C ALA A 238 -3.10 6.13 16.68
N ASN A 239 -3.34 7.22 17.42
CA ASN A 239 -4.58 7.41 18.17
C ASN A 239 -5.72 8.01 17.33
N THR A 240 -5.39 8.67 16.22
CA THR A 240 -6.36 9.34 15.35
C THR A 240 -6.04 9.08 13.88
N PRO A 241 -7.05 8.95 12.99
CA PRO A 241 -6.84 8.83 11.56
C PRO A 241 -6.04 9.98 10.96
N GLN A 242 -6.24 11.21 11.47
CA GLN A 242 -5.56 12.42 10.96
C GLN A 242 -4.03 12.35 11.10
N ALA A 243 -3.55 11.57 12.05
CA ALA A 243 -2.11 11.38 12.27
C ALA A 243 -1.42 10.62 11.11
N LYS A 244 -2.16 9.83 10.32
CA LYS A 244 -1.72 9.06 9.15
C LYS A 244 -1.97 9.77 7.80
N GLY A 245 -2.33 11.04 7.78
CA GLY A 245 -2.73 11.76 6.56
C GLY A 245 -1.71 11.82 5.42
N ARG A 246 -0.48 11.33 5.59
CA ARG A 246 0.52 11.21 4.51
C ARG A 246 0.34 9.91 3.76
N VAL A 247 0.27 8.79 4.49
CA VAL A 247 0.07 7.48 3.87
C VAL A 247 -1.33 7.39 3.25
N GLU A 248 -2.36 7.96 3.86
CA GLU A 248 -3.72 8.03 3.26
C GLU A 248 -3.72 8.76 1.91
N ARG A 249 -3.01 9.90 1.81
CA ARG A 249 -2.88 10.63 0.53
C ARG A 249 -2.08 9.87 -0.50
N ALA A 250 -1.06 9.16 -0.08
CA ALA A 250 -0.30 8.32 -1.00
C ALA A 250 -1.15 7.14 -1.47
N ASN A 251 -1.89 6.47 -0.59
CA ASN A 251 -2.81 5.40 -0.96
C ASN A 251 -3.81 5.86 -2.04
N LEU A 252 -4.43 7.04 -1.88
CA LEU A 252 -5.31 7.61 -2.91
C LEU A 252 -4.59 7.84 -4.24
N THR A 253 -3.34 8.27 -4.21
CA THR A 253 -2.55 8.49 -5.42
C THR A 253 -2.12 7.17 -6.05
N LEU A 254 -1.75 6.19 -5.24
CA LEU A 254 -1.37 4.86 -5.68
C LEU A 254 -2.55 4.12 -6.31
N GLN A 255 -3.72 4.14 -5.67
CA GLN A 255 -4.95 3.54 -6.21
C GLN A 255 -5.36 4.13 -7.57
N ASP A 256 -5.09 5.41 -7.83
CA ASP A 256 -5.35 6.00 -9.15
C ASP A 256 -4.20 5.74 -10.14
N ARG A 257 -2.94 5.80 -9.72
CA ARG A 257 -1.77 5.79 -10.60
C ARG A 257 -1.16 4.39 -10.79
N LEU A 258 -0.87 3.69 -9.69
CA LEU A 258 -0.14 2.41 -9.73
C LEU A 258 -0.91 1.35 -10.53
N VAL A 259 -2.23 1.26 -10.33
CA VAL A 259 -3.12 0.37 -11.08
C VAL A 259 -2.95 0.55 -12.59
N LYS A 260 -2.95 1.79 -13.05
CA LYS A 260 -2.83 2.15 -14.48
C LYS A 260 -1.44 1.91 -15.04
N GLU A 261 -0.41 2.17 -14.23
CA GLU A 261 0.98 1.96 -14.64
C GLU A 261 1.31 0.46 -14.72
N MET A 262 0.81 -0.37 -13.80
CA MET A 262 0.91 -1.83 -13.88
C MET A 262 0.19 -2.37 -15.13
N ARG A 263 -0.99 -1.83 -15.47
CA ARG A 263 -1.70 -2.20 -16.68
C ARG A 263 -0.89 -1.89 -17.94
N LEU A 264 -0.27 -0.72 -18.02
CA LEU A 264 0.60 -0.34 -19.14
C LEU A 264 1.86 -1.21 -19.23
N ALA A 265 2.38 -1.66 -18.09
CA ALA A 265 3.54 -2.56 -18.02
C ALA A 265 3.18 -4.02 -18.28
N GLY A 266 1.90 -4.37 -18.43
CA GLY A 266 1.43 -5.73 -18.67
C GLY A 266 1.52 -6.65 -17.44
N ILE A 267 1.56 -6.09 -16.24
CA ILE A 267 1.69 -6.82 -14.98
C ILE A 267 0.34 -7.37 -14.56
N ASN A 268 0.28 -8.68 -14.30
CA ASN A 268 -0.97 -9.39 -14.06
C ASN A 268 -0.97 -10.21 -12.77
N GLY A 269 0.10 -10.18 -11.98
CA GLY A 269 0.22 -10.95 -10.75
C GLY A 269 1.02 -10.26 -9.65
N ILE A 270 0.88 -10.75 -8.41
CA ILE A 270 1.54 -10.20 -7.22
C ILE A 270 3.06 -10.32 -7.32
N GLU A 271 3.57 -11.45 -7.79
CA GLU A 271 5.01 -11.71 -7.89
C GLU A 271 5.68 -10.77 -8.88
N GLU A 272 5.14 -10.68 -10.11
CA GLU A 272 5.61 -9.75 -11.14
C GLU A 272 5.53 -8.29 -10.65
N ALA A 273 4.46 -7.95 -9.93
CA ALA A 273 4.29 -6.62 -9.39
C ALA A 273 5.37 -6.30 -8.36
N ASN A 274 5.66 -7.21 -7.43
CA ASN A 274 6.68 -7.00 -6.40
C ASN A 274 8.08 -6.82 -6.99
N GLU A 275 8.43 -7.51 -8.06
CA GLU A 275 9.70 -7.33 -8.77
C GLU A 275 9.77 -5.95 -9.46
N TRP A 276 8.67 -5.51 -10.05
CA TRP A 276 8.61 -4.26 -10.80
C TRP A 276 8.55 -2.99 -9.92
N LEU A 277 8.01 -3.10 -8.69
CA LEU A 277 7.75 -1.96 -7.81
C LEU A 277 8.95 -1.05 -7.56
N SER A 278 10.19 -1.56 -7.58
CA SER A 278 11.39 -0.75 -7.37
C SER A 278 11.51 0.38 -8.41
N SER A 279 11.28 0.06 -9.68
CA SER A 279 11.32 1.05 -10.77
C SER A 279 10.20 2.08 -10.66
N PHE A 280 9.02 1.66 -10.22
CA PHE A 280 7.90 2.55 -9.98
C PHE A 280 8.19 3.52 -8.83
N ILE A 281 8.74 3.03 -7.71
CA ILE A 281 9.10 3.85 -6.53
C ILE A 281 10.05 4.97 -6.93
N ASP A 282 11.09 4.67 -7.70
CA ASP A 282 12.06 5.66 -8.16
C ASP A 282 11.40 6.77 -8.98
N ASN A 283 10.52 6.40 -9.90
CA ASN A 283 9.80 7.36 -10.74
C ASN A 283 8.77 8.18 -9.94
N TYR A 284 8.03 7.53 -9.04
CA TYR A 284 7.10 8.19 -8.16
C TYR A 284 7.80 9.23 -7.27
N ASN A 285 8.88 8.86 -6.65
CA ASN A 285 9.61 9.72 -5.72
C ASN A 285 10.19 10.97 -6.40
N LYS A 286 10.62 10.89 -7.67
CA LYS A 286 11.05 12.07 -8.46
C LYS A 286 9.96 13.13 -8.55
N GLY A 287 8.70 12.72 -8.62
CA GLY A 287 7.56 13.64 -8.77
C GLY A 287 6.91 14.09 -7.46
N PHE A 288 6.93 13.24 -6.44
CA PHE A 288 6.11 13.43 -5.23
C PHE A 288 6.90 13.60 -3.94
N ALA A 289 8.14 13.12 -3.87
CA ALA A 289 8.98 13.31 -2.71
C ALA A 289 9.41 14.77 -2.54
N LYS A 290 9.65 15.16 -1.29
CA LYS A 290 10.10 16.49 -0.90
C LYS A 290 11.43 16.37 -0.17
N PRO A 291 12.31 17.37 -0.24
CA PRO A 291 13.52 17.37 0.55
C PRO A 291 13.18 17.35 2.05
N ALA A 292 13.93 16.58 2.82
CA ALA A 292 13.85 16.62 4.27
C ALA A 292 14.36 17.99 4.79
N LYS A 293 13.91 18.39 5.97
CA LYS A 293 14.36 19.63 6.61
C LYS A 293 15.85 19.58 6.96
N ARG A 294 16.33 18.42 7.37
CA ARG A 294 17.74 18.12 7.55
C ARG A 294 18.11 16.99 6.58
N GLN A 295 19.17 17.20 5.81
CA GLN A 295 19.68 16.21 4.85
C GLN A 295 20.50 15.11 5.57
N LEU A 296 19.91 14.53 6.61
CA LEU A 296 20.50 13.46 7.39
C LEU A 296 19.62 12.22 7.24
N ASN A 297 20.25 11.10 6.92
CA ASN A 297 19.61 9.78 6.97
C ASN A 297 19.94 9.14 8.33
N VAL A 298 18.91 8.88 9.13
CA VAL A 298 19.06 8.31 10.48
C VAL A 298 18.73 6.82 10.54
N HIS A 299 18.63 6.15 9.41
CA HIS A 299 18.54 4.69 9.41
C HIS A 299 19.82 4.11 10.03
N ARG A 300 19.62 3.15 10.89
CA ARG A 300 20.72 2.44 11.56
C ARG A 300 21.15 1.24 10.73
N PRO A 301 22.43 0.90 10.71
CA PRO A 301 22.92 -0.28 10.00
C PRO A 301 22.32 -1.57 10.59
N ILE A 302 22.29 -2.61 9.76
CA ILE A 302 21.92 -3.96 10.15
C ILE A 302 23.20 -4.64 10.63
N TYR A 303 23.20 -5.13 11.86
CA TYR A 303 24.28 -5.93 12.43
C TYR A 303 23.91 -7.40 12.50
N GLU A 304 22.61 -7.68 12.43
CA GLU A 304 22.04 -9.02 12.47
C GLU A 304 22.40 -9.78 11.20
N THR A 305 22.80 -11.02 11.35
CA THR A 305 23.04 -11.92 10.22
C THR A 305 21.72 -12.24 9.48
N PRO A 306 21.76 -12.70 8.23
CA PRO A 306 20.56 -13.11 7.50
C PRO A 306 19.73 -14.16 8.26
N GLN A 307 20.40 -15.08 8.99
CA GLN A 307 19.73 -16.10 9.80
C GLN A 307 19.05 -15.51 11.04
N GLU A 308 19.74 -14.59 11.74
CA GLU A 308 19.13 -13.91 12.88
C GLU A 308 17.92 -13.08 12.45
N LEU A 309 17.99 -12.36 11.33
CA LEU A 309 16.83 -11.65 10.77
C LEU A 309 15.68 -12.61 10.41
N TYR A 310 16.00 -13.78 9.89
CA TYR A 310 15.01 -14.80 9.57
C TYR A 310 14.33 -15.31 10.85
N ASP A 311 15.10 -15.53 11.90
CA ASP A 311 14.59 -15.96 13.21
C ASP A 311 13.74 -14.85 13.88
N ILE A 312 14.19 -13.60 13.84
CA ILE A 312 13.45 -12.46 14.40
C ILE A 312 12.08 -12.32 13.72
N PHE A 313 12.03 -12.45 12.41
CA PHE A 313 10.78 -12.36 11.63
C PHE A 313 10.02 -13.69 11.49
N SER A 314 10.20 -14.63 12.42
CA SER A 314 9.38 -15.81 12.59
C SER A 314 8.27 -15.58 13.62
N TRP A 315 7.24 -16.41 13.62
CA TRP A 315 6.28 -16.48 14.72
C TRP A 315 6.89 -17.32 15.84
N GLN A 316 7.06 -16.73 17.00
CA GLN A 316 7.73 -17.38 18.14
C GLN A 316 6.74 -17.76 19.22
N THR A 317 6.82 -19.01 19.70
CA THR A 317 5.98 -19.52 20.77
C THR A 317 6.80 -20.40 21.71
N SER A 318 6.74 -20.14 23.00
CA SER A 318 7.40 -20.99 24.02
C SER A 318 6.54 -22.20 24.34
N ARG A 319 7.15 -23.40 24.42
CA ARG A 319 6.50 -24.63 24.85
C ARG A 319 7.41 -25.44 25.79
N LYS A 320 6.80 -26.10 26.76
CA LYS A 320 7.52 -27.02 27.67
C LYS A 320 7.69 -28.39 27.03
N VAL A 321 8.89 -28.93 27.15
CA VAL A 321 9.21 -30.29 26.72
C VAL A 321 8.65 -31.30 27.76
N THR A 322 7.95 -32.31 27.30
CA THR A 322 7.42 -33.37 28.17
C THR A 322 8.52 -34.37 28.58
N LYS A 323 8.20 -35.25 29.54
CA LYS A 323 9.11 -36.36 29.96
C LYS A 323 9.47 -37.30 28.81
N SER A 324 8.64 -37.37 27.77
CA SER A 324 8.87 -38.21 26.58
C SER A 324 9.55 -37.46 25.45
N LEU A 325 10.18 -36.32 25.73
CA LEU A 325 10.80 -35.43 24.72
C LEU A 325 9.81 -34.97 23.63
N THR A 326 8.52 -34.95 23.94
CA THR A 326 7.50 -34.49 23.00
C THR A 326 7.02 -33.10 23.33
N LEU A 327 6.55 -32.39 22.31
CA LEU A 327 5.86 -31.10 22.43
C LEU A 327 4.75 -31.02 21.40
N GLN A 328 3.71 -30.29 21.77
CA GLN A 328 2.57 -30.07 20.88
C GLN A 328 2.56 -28.64 20.39
N TYR A 329 2.53 -28.49 19.08
CA TYR A 329 2.37 -27.19 18.42
C TYR A 329 1.39 -27.34 17.25
N ASP A 330 0.42 -26.47 17.18
CA ASP A 330 -0.63 -26.46 16.15
C ASP A 330 -1.33 -27.81 15.94
N LYS A 331 -1.64 -28.49 17.05
CA LYS A 331 -2.27 -29.83 17.09
C LYS A 331 -1.40 -30.96 16.51
N VAL A 332 -0.18 -30.67 16.11
CA VAL A 332 0.83 -31.66 15.72
C VAL A 332 1.73 -31.97 16.91
N MET A 333 2.04 -33.26 17.13
CA MET A 333 3.00 -33.66 18.12
C MET A 333 4.37 -33.84 17.47
N TYR A 334 5.36 -33.22 18.07
CA TYR A 334 6.75 -33.28 17.62
C TYR A 334 7.55 -34.06 18.68
N LEU A 335 8.46 -34.89 18.23
CA LEU A 335 9.38 -35.65 19.06
C LEU A 335 10.79 -35.12 18.82
N LEU A 336 11.43 -34.61 19.88
CA LEU A 336 12.82 -34.23 19.81
C LEU A 336 13.70 -35.47 19.73
N GLU A 337 14.80 -35.38 19.04
CA GLU A 337 15.80 -36.43 18.97
C GLU A 337 16.33 -36.75 20.37
N LYS A 338 16.53 -38.08 20.67
CA LYS A 338 17.02 -38.49 21.95
C LYS A 338 18.53 -38.34 22.03
N THR A 339 18.97 -37.15 22.41
CA THR A 339 20.37 -36.84 22.74
C THR A 339 20.49 -36.50 24.21
N ILE A 340 21.70 -36.66 24.78
CA ILE A 340 21.97 -36.33 26.18
C ILE A 340 21.58 -34.86 26.47
N GLU A 341 21.83 -33.99 25.54
CA GLU A 341 21.49 -32.55 25.63
C GLU A 341 19.99 -32.33 25.70
N ASN A 342 19.22 -33.04 24.85
CA ASN A 342 17.77 -32.91 24.79
C ASN A 342 17.08 -33.55 26.02
N GLU A 343 17.68 -34.57 26.63
CA GLU A 343 17.16 -35.16 27.89
C GLU A 343 17.17 -34.13 29.05
N HIS A 344 18.13 -33.23 29.08
CA HIS A 344 18.19 -32.12 30.05
C HIS A 344 17.13 -31.05 29.82
N LEU A 345 16.44 -31.04 28.68
CA LEU A 345 15.38 -30.08 28.35
C LEU A 345 14.01 -30.52 28.90
N VAL A 346 13.87 -31.72 29.45
CA VAL A 346 12.63 -32.22 30.05
C VAL A 346 12.14 -31.24 31.11
N GLY A 347 10.91 -30.77 30.98
CA GLY A 347 10.28 -29.78 31.87
C GLY A 347 10.73 -28.33 31.63
N ARG A 348 11.73 -28.10 30.79
CA ARG A 348 12.15 -26.76 30.38
C ARG A 348 11.33 -26.27 29.20
N SER A 349 11.31 -24.94 29.04
CA SER A 349 10.67 -24.30 27.90
C SER A 349 11.66 -24.09 26.77
N ILE A 350 11.29 -24.46 25.55
CA ILE A 350 12.03 -24.18 24.34
C ILE A 350 11.22 -23.23 23.44
N MET A 351 11.89 -22.55 22.52
CA MET A 351 11.25 -21.66 21.57
C MET A 351 10.95 -22.38 20.26
N ILE A 352 9.74 -22.24 19.79
CA ILE A 352 9.30 -22.72 18.48
C ILE A 352 9.32 -21.52 17.55
N HIS A 353 10.03 -21.63 16.45
CA HIS A 353 10.04 -20.68 15.35
C HIS A 353 9.19 -21.24 14.20
N ASP A 354 8.12 -20.53 13.86
CA ASP A 354 7.27 -20.86 12.71
C ASP A 354 7.50 -19.78 11.64
N TYR A 355 8.09 -20.17 10.53
CA TYR A 355 8.53 -19.28 9.49
C TYR A 355 7.47 -19.05 8.41
N PRO A 356 7.54 -17.94 7.65
CA PRO A 356 6.57 -17.62 6.59
C PRO A 356 6.48 -18.67 5.48
N ASP A 357 7.57 -19.36 5.19
CA ASP A 357 7.63 -20.48 4.23
C ASP A 357 7.05 -21.79 4.76
N GLY A 358 6.64 -21.78 6.03
CA GLY A 358 6.01 -22.87 6.76
C GLY A 358 6.97 -23.88 7.30
N GLN A 359 8.25 -23.62 7.30
CA GLN A 359 9.20 -24.38 8.10
C GLN A 359 8.96 -24.10 9.58
N ILE A 360 9.22 -25.11 10.41
CA ILE A 360 9.15 -24.99 11.87
C ILE A 360 10.51 -25.40 12.41
N ASP A 361 11.08 -24.62 13.32
CA ASP A 361 12.30 -24.94 13.99
C ASP A 361 12.12 -24.85 15.52
N PHE A 362 12.75 -25.73 16.25
CA PHE A 362 12.74 -25.77 17.70
C PHE A 362 14.10 -25.36 18.21
N LYS A 363 14.16 -24.27 18.98
CA LYS A 363 15.43 -23.71 19.44
C LYS A 363 15.51 -23.64 20.96
N HIS A 364 16.65 -23.97 21.47
CA HIS A 364 17.02 -23.73 22.86
C HIS A 364 18.33 -22.95 22.91
N LEU A 365 18.31 -21.78 23.57
CA LEU A 365 19.46 -20.88 23.65
C LEU A 365 20.08 -20.54 22.26
N GLY A 366 19.24 -20.44 21.24
CA GLY A 366 19.67 -20.11 19.86
C GLY A 366 20.14 -21.31 19.02
N GLN A 367 20.24 -22.49 19.60
CA GLN A 367 20.61 -23.71 18.87
C GLN A 367 19.39 -24.48 18.42
N SER A 368 19.36 -24.90 17.14
CA SER A 368 18.29 -25.71 16.57
C SER A 368 18.37 -27.15 17.10
N LEU A 369 17.22 -27.72 17.43
CA LEU A 369 17.08 -29.04 17.95
C LEU A 369 16.55 -29.98 16.87
N GLY A 370 17.17 -31.15 16.71
CA GLY A 370 16.67 -32.20 15.82
C GLY A 370 15.32 -32.75 16.31
N TYR A 371 14.37 -32.90 15.39
CA TYR A 371 13.04 -33.39 15.71
C TYR A 371 12.43 -34.21 14.57
N SER A 372 11.45 -35.01 14.91
CA SER A 372 10.57 -35.72 13.98
C SER A 372 9.10 -35.44 14.31
N ILE A 373 8.25 -35.56 13.31
CA ILE A 373 6.79 -35.47 13.54
C ILE A 373 6.37 -36.83 14.13
N PHE A 374 5.70 -36.78 15.29
CA PHE A 374 5.18 -37.96 15.91
C PHE A 374 3.85 -38.36 15.24
N ASP A 375 3.92 -39.34 14.33
CA ASP A 375 2.72 -39.96 13.79
C ASP A 375 2.36 -41.20 14.67
N LYS A 376 1.20 -41.10 15.29
CA LYS A 376 0.66 -42.22 16.08
C LYS A 376 0.42 -43.47 15.24
N LEU A 377 0.11 -43.30 13.95
CA LEU A 377 -0.19 -44.41 13.04
C LEU A 377 1.07 -45.15 12.60
N GLU A 378 2.16 -44.44 12.28
CA GLU A 378 3.43 -45.07 11.93
C GLU A 378 4.02 -45.93 13.09
N ARG A 379 3.88 -45.48 14.34
CA ARG A 379 4.37 -46.24 15.48
C ARG A 379 3.48 -47.40 15.89
N ILE A 380 2.22 -47.41 15.55
CA ILE A 380 1.37 -48.60 15.65
C ILE A 380 1.88 -49.66 14.67
N ASN A 381 2.44 -49.26 13.52
CA ASN A 381 3.07 -50.19 12.57
C ASN A 381 4.51 -50.58 12.93
N GLN A 382 5.26 -49.79 13.68
CA GLN A 382 6.63 -50.07 14.13
C GLN A 382 6.70 -50.65 15.57
N GLY A 383 5.70 -50.40 16.37
CA GLY A 383 5.54 -50.89 17.73
C GLY A 383 4.88 -52.25 17.75
N GLU A 384 5.72 -53.27 17.39
CA GLU A 384 5.47 -54.62 17.82
C GLU A 384 4.35 -55.36 17.18
N ILE A 385 4.71 -56.21 16.57
CA ILE A 385 4.85 -57.60 17.01
C ILE A 385 4.70 -57.84 18.54
N VAL A 386 3.67 -57.28 19.13
CA VAL A 386 2.95 -57.92 20.20
C VAL A 386 1.92 -58.83 19.51
N GLU A 387 2.17 -60.13 19.57
CA GLU A 387 1.31 -61.21 19.17
C GLU A 387 -0.11 -61.02 19.74
N ASN A 388 -0.91 -60.26 19.10
CA ASN A 388 -2.33 -60.23 19.34
C ASN A 388 -3.06 -60.42 18.00
N LYS A 389 -3.11 -61.68 17.56
CA LYS A 389 -3.89 -62.13 16.39
C LYS A 389 -5.34 -61.58 16.34
N ARG A 390 -5.84 -61.05 17.44
CA ARG A 390 -7.16 -60.41 17.51
C ARG A 390 -7.13 -58.94 17.11
N LEU A 391 -6.02 -58.22 17.35
CA LEU A 391 -5.93 -56.78 17.03
C LEU A 391 -5.83 -56.56 15.53
N ASP A 392 -5.08 -57.40 14.84
CA ASP A 392 -4.90 -57.33 13.37
C ASP A 392 -6.21 -57.60 12.62
N ALA A 393 -7.03 -58.53 13.13
CA ALA A 393 -8.34 -58.82 12.55
C ALA A 393 -9.32 -57.62 12.74
N VAL A 394 -9.29 -57.03 13.93
CA VAL A 394 -10.15 -55.86 14.24
C VAL A 394 -9.71 -54.62 13.45
N LEU A 395 -8.39 -54.41 13.28
CA LEU A 395 -7.87 -53.29 12.46
C LEU A 395 -8.21 -53.49 10.97
N ARG A 396 -8.04 -54.69 10.42
CA ARG A 396 -8.46 -54.97 9.03
C ARG A 396 -9.95 -54.83 8.85
N PHE A 397 -10.76 -55.26 9.78
CA PHE A 397 -12.21 -55.08 9.76
C PHE A 397 -12.57 -53.55 9.80
N ALA A 398 -11.89 -52.79 10.69
CA ALA A 398 -12.11 -51.35 10.79
C ALA A 398 -11.67 -50.62 9.52
N MET A 399 -10.56 -50.99 8.88
CA MET A 399 -10.12 -50.43 7.61
C MET A 399 -11.10 -50.72 6.47
N VAL A 400 -11.55 -51.98 6.34
CA VAL A 400 -12.54 -52.37 5.32
C VAL A 400 -13.87 -51.63 5.54
N GLU A 401 -14.31 -51.51 6.80
CA GLU A 401 -15.54 -50.80 7.11
C GLU A 401 -15.40 -49.28 6.90
N GLN A 402 -14.22 -48.75 7.12
CA GLN A 402 -13.91 -47.36 6.85
C GLN A 402 -13.90 -47.07 5.32
N GLU A 403 -13.27 -47.96 4.52
CA GLU A 403 -13.30 -47.85 3.05
C GLU A 403 -14.73 -47.99 2.49
N ARG A 404 -15.54 -48.89 3.08
CA ARG A 404 -16.95 -49.04 2.73
C ARG A 404 -17.74 -47.77 3.01
N LEU A 405 -17.59 -47.18 4.20
CA LEU A 405 -18.26 -45.96 4.61
C LEU A 405 -17.80 -44.74 3.80
N GLU A 406 -16.53 -44.70 3.39
CA GLU A 406 -15.99 -43.66 2.49
C GLU A 406 -16.53 -43.83 1.06
N SER A 407 -16.70 -45.09 0.57
CA SER A 407 -17.27 -45.36 -0.75
C SER A 407 -18.79 -45.10 -0.80
N GLU A 408 -19.49 -45.24 0.31
CA GLU A 408 -20.92 -44.94 0.45
C GLU A 408 -21.21 -43.44 0.74
N GLY A 409 -20.18 -42.63 0.88
CA GLY A 409 -20.32 -41.20 1.19
C GLY A 409 -20.89 -40.87 2.58
N LEU A 410 -20.98 -41.87 3.45
CA LEU A 410 -21.59 -41.77 4.79
C LEU A 410 -20.63 -41.27 5.87
N ARG A 411 -19.36 -41.09 5.56
CA ARG A 411 -18.36 -40.58 6.51
C ARG A 411 -17.52 -39.50 5.84
N GLU A 412 -17.64 -38.27 6.33
CA GLU A 412 -16.64 -37.24 6.02
C GLU A 412 -15.29 -37.69 6.59
N ARG A 413 -14.25 -37.70 5.77
CA ARG A 413 -12.87 -37.89 6.21
C ARG A 413 -12.59 -36.97 7.39
N SER A 414 -12.12 -37.55 8.48
CA SER A 414 -11.65 -36.76 9.61
C SER A 414 -10.60 -35.81 9.10
N ARG A 415 -10.94 -34.51 9.09
CA ARG A 415 -10.15 -33.43 8.51
C ARG A 415 -8.80 -33.19 9.21
N SER A 416 -8.29 -34.17 10.05
CA SER A 416 -7.14 -33.95 10.90
C SER A 416 -5.78 -34.08 10.21
N ASP A 417 -5.65 -34.88 9.13
CA ASP A 417 -4.33 -35.34 8.69
C ASP A 417 -4.00 -35.15 7.20
N THR A 418 -4.73 -34.29 6.47
CA THR A 418 -4.43 -34.03 5.07
C THR A 418 -3.51 -32.82 4.89
N PRO A 419 -2.57 -32.82 3.92
CA PRO A 419 -1.73 -31.67 3.56
C PRO A 419 -2.54 -30.39 3.33
N ARG A 420 -3.76 -30.54 2.80
CA ARG A 420 -4.72 -29.46 2.58
C ARG A 420 -5.10 -28.72 3.86
N ARG A 421 -5.10 -29.38 5.01
CA ARG A 421 -5.44 -28.77 6.30
C ARG A 421 -4.27 -28.03 6.93
N GLN A 422 -3.04 -28.46 6.69
CA GLN A 422 -1.86 -27.67 7.05
C GLN A 422 -1.81 -26.37 6.26
N GLU A 423 -2.13 -26.42 4.99
CA GLU A 423 -2.18 -25.26 4.10
C GLU A 423 -3.33 -24.30 4.47
N GLN A 424 -4.51 -24.82 4.78
CA GLN A 424 -5.63 -24.00 5.30
C GLN A 424 -5.31 -23.38 6.68
N ARG A 425 -4.57 -24.06 7.55
CA ARG A 425 -4.12 -23.51 8.82
C ARG A 425 -3.02 -22.46 8.65
N ARG A 426 -2.15 -22.60 7.65
CA ARG A 426 -1.20 -21.57 7.27
C ARG A 426 -1.93 -20.33 6.72
N GLN A 427 -2.89 -20.54 5.84
CA GLN A 427 -3.74 -19.47 5.32
C GLN A 427 -4.56 -18.78 6.42
N SER A 428 -5.06 -19.51 7.42
CA SER A 428 -5.78 -18.91 8.56
C SER A 428 -4.86 -18.12 9.49
N ARG A 429 -3.56 -18.46 9.58
CA ARG A 429 -2.55 -17.67 10.30
C ARG A 429 -2.13 -16.43 9.51
N MET A 430 -2.07 -16.55 8.20
CA MET A 430 -1.86 -15.40 7.31
C MET A 430 -3.08 -14.49 7.28
N ASN A 431 -4.29 -15.03 7.56
CA ASN A 431 -5.55 -14.30 7.47
C ASN A 431 -6.49 -14.64 8.63
N PRO A 432 -6.19 -14.20 9.87
CA PRO A 432 -7.00 -14.55 11.05
C PRO A 432 -8.44 -14.05 10.99
N VAL A 433 -8.75 -13.06 10.15
CA VAL A 433 -10.09 -12.47 10.00
C VAL A 433 -11.05 -13.33 9.17
N MET A 434 -10.55 -14.19 8.26
CA MET A 434 -11.41 -15.02 7.42
C MET A 434 -12.02 -16.26 8.13
N TYR A 435 -11.51 -16.63 9.30
CA TYR A 435 -11.96 -17.87 9.96
C TYR A 435 -13.14 -17.69 10.91
N ASP A 436 -13.47 -16.44 11.27
CA ASP A 436 -14.58 -16.15 12.20
C ASP A 436 -15.94 -15.96 11.48
N GLN A 437 -15.96 -15.99 10.14
CA GLN A 437 -17.20 -15.86 9.35
C GLN A 437 -17.82 -17.20 8.91
N THR A 438 -17.26 -18.34 9.33
CA THR A 438 -17.79 -19.68 9.00
C THR A 438 -18.13 -20.50 10.23
N LYS A 439 -18.73 -19.86 11.23
CA LYS A 439 -19.53 -20.55 12.26
C LYS A 439 -20.95 -20.11 12.19
#